data_1b8ac0597e47c28d377590ced4e937eb
#
_entry.id   1b8ac0597e47c28d377590ced4e937eb
#
_cell.length_a   1.000
_cell.length_b   1.000
_cell.length_c   1.000
_cell.angle_alpha   90.00
_cell.angle_beta   90.00
_cell.angle_gamma   90.00
#
_symmetry.space_group_name_H-M   'P 1'
#
loop_
_entity.id
_entity.type
_entity.pdbx_description
1 polymer ?
#
loop_
_entity_poly.entity_id
_entity_poly.type
_entity_poly.pdbx_seq_one_letter_code
_entity_poly.pdbx_strand_id
1 'polypeptide(L)'
;MKIETRVFGTIEIDDSKIIHFPGGIIGFPEMKDFALVHDEEKGKDVPVRWLQSVQEPQFAMPVMDPLLVSGDYNPEVEDELLKSTGPLTQEETLVLVTVSVPKDLSKMSVNLQAPIIINTENRKAAQVIVNTDIYPIKFYIYDILQRIKKEGE
;
A
#
# COMPACT_ATOMS: atom_id res chain seq x y z
N MET A 1 -18.06 8.98 -7.27
CA MET A 1 -18.85 7.77 -6.95
C MET A 1 -18.84 7.50 -5.46
N LYS A 2 -19.88 6.86 -4.97
CA LYS A 2 -19.94 6.45 -3.57
C LYS A 2 -19.46 5.01 -3.45
N ILE A 3 -18.60 4.77 -2.47
CA ILE A 3 -18.15 3.42 -2.15
C ILE A 3 -18.34 3.13 -0.67
N GLU A 4 -18.57 1.88 -0.35
CA GLU A 4 -18.65 1.43 1.04
C GLU A 4 -17.28 0.93 1.45
N THR A 5 -16.83 1.35 2.64
CA THR A 5 -15.51 0.98 3.16
C THR A 5 -15.64 0.16 4.43
N ARG A 6 -14.60 -0.62 4.72
CA ARG A 6 -14.55 -1.44 5.93
C ARG A 6 -14.41 -0.58 7.20
N VAL A 7 -13.65 0.52 7.11
CA VAL A 7 -13.23 1.28 8.29
C VAL A 7 -14.00 2.62 8.40
N PHE A 8 -14.36 3.24 7.28
CA PHE A 8 -14.88 4.61 7.25
C PHE A 8 -16.33 4.72 6.80
N GLY A 9 -17.04 3.60 6.67
CA GLY A 9 -18.41 3.59 6.17
C GLY A 9 -18.50 3.99 4.71
N THR A 10 -19.58 4.65 4.33
CA THR A 10 -19.79 5.12 2.95
C THR A 10 -19.04 6.43 2.73
N ILE A 11 -18.22 6.50 1.70
CA ILE A 11 -17.46 7.70 1.35
C ILE A 11 -17.70 8.07 -0.12
N GLU A 12 -17.51 9.34 -0.41
CA GLU A 12 -17.54 9.86 -1.78
C GLU A 12 -16.10 9.92 -2.30
N ILE A 13 -15.86 9.39 -3.51
CA ILE A 13 -14.53 9.38 -4.10
C ILE A 13 -14.64 9.74 -5.58
N ASP A 14 -13.66 10.50 -6.08
CA ASP A 14 -13.56 10.83 -7.49
C ASP A 14 -13.17 9.59 -8.29
N ASP A 15 -13.87 9.31 -9.38
CA ASP A 15 -13.59 8.16 -10.24
C ASP A 15 -12.15 8.16 -10.74
N SER A 16 -11.55 9.35 -10.87
CA SER A 16 -10.15 9.48 -11.30
C SER A 16 -9.14 8.98 -10.27
N LYS A 17 -9.59 8.67 -9.05
CA LYS A 17 -8.71 8.18 -7.97
C LYS A 17 -8.76 6.67 -7.78
N ILE A 18 -9.53 5.98 -8.60
CA ILE A 18 -9.57 4.51 -8.55
C ILE A 18 -8.30 3.93 -9.14
N ILE A 19 -7.70 3.01 -8.40
CA ILE A 19 -6.47 2.31 -8.78
C ILE A 19 -6.86 0.94 -9.31
N HIS A 20 -6.42 0.61 -10.53
CA HIS A 20 -6.76 -0.65 -11.17
C HIS A 20 -5.56 -1.59 -11.21
N PHE A 21 -5.77 -2.81 -10.73
CA PHE A 21 -4.77 -3.88 -10.75
C PHE A 21 -5.19 -4.90 -11.82
N PRO A 22 -4.65 -4.84 -13.03
CA PRO A 22 -5.06 -5.78 -14.10
C PRO A 22 -4.93 -7.25 -13.72
N GLY A 23 -3.93 -7.60 -12.91
CA GLY A 23 -3.73 -8.96 -12.40
C GLY A 23 -4.29 -9.21 -11.01
N GLY A 24 -4.96 -8.21 -10.42
CA GLY A 24 -5.46 -8.33 -9.05
C GLY A 24 -4.35 -8.25 -8.00
N ILE A 25 -4.69 -8.65 -6.78
CA ILE A 25 -3.77 -8.70 -5.64
C ILE A 25 -3.28 -10.14 -5.47
N ILE A 26 -2.06 -10.33 -5.02
CA ILE A 26 -1.50 -11.66 -4.76
C ILE A 26 -2.45 -12.42 -3.81
N GLY A 27 -2.90 -13.59 -4.23
CA GLY A 27 -3.88 -14.40 -3.51
C GLY A 27 -5.33 -14.06 -3.80
N PHE A 28 -5.60 -12.91 -4.45
CA PHE A 28 -6.95 -12.43 -4.77
C PHE A 28 -6.98 -11.82 -6.16
N PRO A 29 -6.82 -12.66 -7.22
CA PRO A 29 -6.70 -12.14 -8.58
C PRO A 29 -7.96 -11.47 -9.13
N GLU A 30 -9.12 -11.71 -8.51
CA GLU A 30 -10.38 -11.07 -8.88
C GLU A 30 -10.57 -9.69 -8.26
N MET A 31 -9.75 -9.31 -7.28
CA MET A 31 -9.81 -7.99 -6.63
C MET A 31 -8.95 -7.00 -7.41
N LYS A 32 -9.58 -6.19 -8.25
CA LYS A 32 -8.86 -5.37 -9.24
C LYS A 32 -8.98 -3.86 -9.02
N ASP A 33 -10.08 -3.38 -8.46
CA ASP A 33 -10.32 -1.94 -8.30
C ASP A 33 -10.28 -1.53 -6.84
N PHE A 34 -9.46 -0.53 -6.54
CA PHE A 34 -9.20 -0.08 -5.19
C PHE A 34 -9.18 1.44 -5.11
N ALA A 35 -9.42 1.94 -3.90
CA ALA A 35 -9.23 3.34 -3.57
C ALA A 35 -8.27 3.45 -2.40
N LEU A 36 -7.38 4.43 -2.45
CA LEU A 36 -6.46 4.70 -1.34
C LEU A 36 -7.13 5.72 -0.43
N VAL A 37 -7.44 5.31 0.80
CA VAL A 37 -8.22 6.08 1.75
C VAL A 37 -7.38 6.35 3.00
N HIS A 38 -7.46 7.56 3.53
CA HIS A 38 -6.79 7.93 4.77
C HIS A 38 -7.81 8.47 5.77
N ASP A 39 -7.44 8.43 7.04
CA ASP A 39 -8.29 8.97 8.11
C ASP A 39 -8.10 10.48 8.16
N GLU A 40 -9.11 11.24 7.70
CA GLU A 40 -9.06 12.69 7.65
C GLU A 40 -8.97 13.33 9.04
N GLU A 41 -9.53 12.68 10.06
CA GLU A 41 -9.48 13.19 11.43
C GLU A 41 -8.07 13.19 12.00
N LYS A 42 -7.23 12.23 11.56
CA LYS A 42 -5.85 12.13 11.99
C LYS A 42 -4.89 12.91 11.10
N GLY A 43 -5.39 13.46 9.99
CA GLY A 43 -4.63 14.30 9.09
C GLY A 43 -3.56 13.56 8.30
N LYS A 44 -2.64 14.35 7.72
CA LYS A 44 -1.58 13.84 6.85
C LYS A 44 -0.43 13.18 7.61
N ASP A 45 -0.42 13.30 8.93
CA ASP A 45 0.68 12.79 9.76
C ASP A 45 0.55 11.30 10.07
N VAL A 46 -0.56 10.67 9.69
CA VAL A 46 -0.75 9.24 9.87
C VAL A 46 -0.02 8.50 8.75
N PRO A 47 1.00 7.67 9.06
CA PRO A 47 1.75 6.99 8.01
C PRO A 47 0.98 5.85 7.34
N VAL A 48 -0.09 5.37 7.95
CA VAL A 48 -0.86 4.24 7.44
C VAL A 48 -2.11 4.73 6.72
N ARG A 49 -2.33 4.21 5.51
CA ARG A 49 -3.53 4.45 4.72
C ARG A 49 -4.21 3.11 4.45
N TRP A 50 -5.42 3.16 3.90
CA TRP A 50 -6.18 1.95 3.62
C TRP A 50 -6.35 1.80 2.11
N LEU A 51 -5.95 0.65 1.58
CA LEU A 51 -6.24 0.29 0.20
C LEU A 51 -7.56 -0.49 0.21
N GLN A 52 -8.64 0.23 -0.10
CA GLN A 52 -10.01 -0.27 0.01
C GLN A 52 -10.50 -0.81 -1.33
N SER A 53 -10.98 -2.07 -1.33
CA SER A 53 -11.63 -2.62 -2.52
C SER A 53 -12.93 -1.87 -2.83
N VAL A 54 -13.11 -1.54 -4.09
CA VAL A 54 -14.37 -0.95 -4.58
C VAL A 54 -15.43 -2.04 -4.80
N GLN A 55 -14.98 -3.27 -5.05
CA GLN A 55 -15.83 -4.42 -5.35
C GLN A 55 -16.36 -5.12 -4.10
N GLU A 56 -15.53 -5.20 -3.07
CA GLU A 56 -15.86 -5.92 -1.83
C GLU A 56 -15.62 -5.01 -0.62
N PRO A 57 -16.68 -4.48 0.00
CA PRO A 57 -16.53 -3.52 1.11
C PRO A 57 -15.70 -4.02 2.30
N GLN A 58 -15.69 -5.32 2.56
CA GLN A 58 -14.93 -5.88 3.68
C GLN A 58 -13.45 -6.09 3.37
N PHE A 59 -13.04 -5.95 2.11
CA PHE A 59 -11.66 -6.14 1.70
C PHE A 59 -10.93 -4.79 1.70
N ALA A 60 -10.13 -4.58 2.73
CA ALA A 60 -9.28 -3.39 2.86
C ALA A 60 -7.97 -3.79 3.51
N MET A 61 -6.87 -3.24 3.01
CA MET A 61 -5.54 -3.53 3.54
C MET A 61 -4.88 -2.25 4.02
N PRO A 62 -4.33 -2.23 5.25
CA PRO A 62 -3.51 -1.10 5.66
C PRO A 62 -2.20 -1.13 4.87
N VAL A 63 -1.79 0.03 4.38
CA VAL A 63 -0.56 0.17 3.57
C VAL A 63 0.20 1.42 4.02
N MET A 64 1.49 1.45 3.71
CA MET A 64 2.31 2.63 4.00
C MET A 64 3.49 2.72 3.04
N ASP A 65 4.14 3.90 3.03
CA ASP A 65 5.37 4.11 2.28
C ASP A 65 6.52 3.38 3.00
N PRO A 66 7.17 2.41 2.35
CA PRO A 66 8.24 1.65 2.99
C PRO A 66 9.46 2.49 3.33
N LEU A 67 9.68 3.61 2.66
CA LEU A 67 10.83 4.47 2.94
C LEU A 67 10.75 5.14 4.31
N LEU A 68 9.57 5.21 4.91
CA LEU A 68 9.41 5.73 6.27
C LEU A 68 10.03 4.82 7.33
N VAL A 69 10.11 3.53 7.06
CA VAL A 69 10.63 2.54 8.01
C VAL A 69 11.90 1.86 7.54
N SER A 70 12.24 1.97 6.26
CA SER A 70 13.45 1.40 5.67
C SER A 70 13.93 2.36 4.58
N GLY A 71 14.75 3.34 4.98
CA GLY A 71 15.18 4.43 4.09
C GLY A 71 16.03 3.99 2.91
N ASP A 72 16.61 2.81 2.98
CA ASP A 72 17.42 2.22 1.90
C ASP A 72 16.65 1.19 1.06
N TYR A 73 15.34 1.09 1.26
CA TYR A 73 14.51 0.14 0.51
C TYR A 73 14.52 0.49 -0.97
N ASN A 74 15.06 -0.42 -1.77
CA ASN A 74 15.18 -0.22 -3.22
C ASN A 74 15.16 -1.58 -3.93
N PRO A 75 14.00 -2.24 -3.98
CA PRO A 75 13.92 -3.56 -4.61
C PRO A 75 14.07 -3.49 -6.12
N GLU A 76 14.77 -4.48 -6.68
CA GLU A 76 14.80 -4.66 -8.12
C GLU A 76 13.56 -5.43 -8.53
N VAL A 77 12.82 -4.87 -9.48
CA VAL A 77 11.60 -5.48 -10.00
C VAL A 77 11.80 -5.80 -11.48
N GLU A 78 11.51 -7.04 -11.85
CA GLU A 78 11.61 -7.46 -13.24
C GLU A 78 10.61 -6.68 -14.10
N ASP A 79 11.06 -6.18 -15.26
CA ASP A 79 10.20 -5.42 -16.19
C ASP A 79 8.96 -6.19 -16.59
N GLU A 80 9.07 -7.49 -16.72
CA GLU A 80 7.95 -8.37 -17.08
C GLU A 80 6.79 -8.27 -16.07
N LEU A 81 7.11 -8.15 -14.79
CA LEU A 81 6.11 -8.04 -13.73
C LEU A 81 5.37 -6.70 -13.76
N LEU A 82 5.96 -5.69 -14.40
CA LEU A 82 5.41 -4.34 -14.48
C LEU A 82 4.77 -4.00 -15.81
N LYS A 83 4.69 -4.94 -16.73
CA LYS A 83 4.08 -4.70 -18.04
C LYS A 83 2.64 -4.19 -17.95
N SER A 84 1.89 -4.69 -16.99
CA SER A 84 0.49 -4.33 -16.83
C SER A 84 0.28 -2.89 -16.37
N THR A 85 1.31 -2.25 -15.81
CA THR A 85 1.22 -0.87 -15.32
C THR A 85 1.56 0.18 -16.37
N GLY A 86 2.11 -0.26 -17.52
CA GLY A 86 2.63 0.65 -18.54
C GLY A 86 3.98 1.22 -18.17
N PRO A 87 4.51 2.15 -18.98
CA PRO A 87 5.82 2.74 -18.72
C PRO A 87 5.85 3.48 -17.38
N LEU A 88 6.87 3.19 -16.57
CA LEU A 88 7.05 3.80 -15.25
C LEU A 88 8.25 4.73 -15.25
N THR A 89 8.06 5.94 -14.69
CA THR A 89 9.15 6.85 -14.38
C THR A 89 9.25 6.95 -12.86
N GLN A 90 10.41 7.32 -12.35
CA GLN A 90 10.62 7.46 -10.91
C GLN A 90 9.64 8.47 -10.28
N GLU A 91 9.36 9.56 -10.99
CA GLU A 91 8.47 10.62 -10.51
C GLU A 91 7.00 10.20 -10.48
N GLU A 92 6.61 9.27 -11.34
CA GLU A 92 5.23 8.81 -11.49
C GLU A 92 4.98 7.46 -10.83
N THR A 93 5.94 6.98 -10.04
CA THR A 93 5.84 5.69 -9.37
C THR A 93 5.63 5.88 -7.87
N LEU A 94 4.56 5.29 -7.35
CA LEU A 94 4.30 5.21 -5.92
C LEU A 94 4.47 3.77 -5.48
N VAL A 95 5.26 3.55 -4.43
CA VAL A 95 5.47 2.22 -3.87
C VAL A 95 4.87 2.16 -2.47
N LEU A 96 4.03 1.16 -2.24
CA LEU A 96 3.42 0.92 -0.94
C LEU A 96 3.66 -0.52 -0.51
N VAL A 97 3.68 -0.75 0.79
CA VAL A 97 3.76 -2.09 1.36
C VAL A 97 2.60 -2.30 2.31
N THR A 98 2.14 -3.54 2.45
CA THR A 98 1.05 -3.85 3.37
C THR A 98 1.57 -3.90 4.80
N VAL A 99 0.71 -3.46 5.73
CA VAL A 99 1.00 -3.43 7.16
C VAL A 99 0.19 -4.51 7.86
N SER A 100 0.83 -5.25 8.75
CA SER A 100 0.14 -6.18 9.64
C SER A 100 -0.01 -5.51 11.00
N VAL A 101 -1.25 -5.41 11.50
CA VAL A 101 -1.56 -4.75 12.77
C VAL A 101 -2.19 -5.79 13.70
N PRO A 102 -1.36 -6.55 14.45
CA PRO A 102 -1.88 -7.56 15.38
C PRO A 102 -2.39 -6.90 16.68
N LYS A 103 -3.00 -7.70 17.54
CA LYS A 103 -3.44 -7.21 18.87
C LYS A 103 -2.29 -6.66 19.69
N ASP A 104 -1.14 -7.34 19.64
CA ASP A 104 0.09 -6.83 20.26
C ASP A 104 0.77 -5.90 19.25
N LEU A 105 0.60 -4.60 19.44
CA LEU A 105 1.11 -3.58 18.51
C LEU A 105 2.64 -3.58 18.40
N SER A 106 3.35 -4.11 19.41
CA SER A 106 4.80 -4.23 19.35
C SER A 106 5.26 -5.17 18.22
N LYS A 107 4.34 -5.98 17.72
CA LYS A 107 4.59 -6.92 16.61
C LYS A 107 4.09 -6.41 15.25
N MET A 108 3.73 -5.14 15.15
CA MET A 108 3.41 -4.52 13.88
C MET A 108 4.55 -4.72 12.88
N SER A 109 4.20 -5.07 11.66
CA SER A 109 5.20 -5.32 10.62
C SER A 109 4.69 -4.89 9.25
N VAL A 110 5.63 -4.72 8.31
CA VAL A 110 5.30 -4.50 6.90
C VAL A 110 5.90 -5.63 6.08
N ASN A 111 5.27 -5.90 4.95
CA ASN A 111 5.74 -6.91 4.00
C ASN A 111 6.62 -6.22 2.95
N LEU A 112 7.93 -6.27 3.14
CA LEU A 112 8.90 -5.69 2.20
C LEU A 112 9.14 -6.56 0.97
N GLN A 113 8.67 -7.81 0.99
CA GLN A 113 8.89 -8.77 -0.07
C GLN A 113 7.86 -8.66 -1.21
N ALA A 114 6.68 -8.10 -0.94
CA ALA A 114 5.61 -8.02 -1.93
C ALA A 114 5.05 -6.60 -2.05
N PRO A 115 5.87 -5.63 -2.54
CA PRO A 115 5.42 -4.26 -2.67
C PRO A 115 4.34 -4.10 -3.72
N ILE A 116 3.54 -3.06 -3.54
CA ILE A 116 2.52 -2.62 -4.48
C ILE A 116 3.11 -1.44 -5.25
N ILE A 117 3.22 -1.58 -6.57
CA ILE A 117 3.79 -0.56 -7.45
C ILE A 117 2.65 0.10 -8.20
N ILE A 118 2.49 1.40 -8.05
CA ILE A 118 1.39 2.16 -8.65
C ILE A 118 1.96 3.18 -9.63
N ASN A 119 1.46 3.14 -10.87
CA ASN A 119 1.73 4.17 -11.86
C ASN A 119 0.72 5.30 -11.62
N THR A 120 1.18 6.44 -11.11
CA THR A 120 0.29 7.53 -10.72
C THR A 120 -0.29 8.28 -11.92
N GLU A 121 0.30 8.14 -13.11
CA GLU A 121 -0.19 8.77 -14.32
C GLU A 121 -1.47 8.11 -14.82
N ASN A 122 -1.48 6.77 -14.93
CA ASN A 122 -2.62 6.03 -15.46
C ASN A 122 -3.38 5.25 -14.39
N ARG A 123 -2.93 5.27 -13.14
CA ARG A 123 -3.52 4.59 -11.98
C ARG A 123 -3.60 3.07 -12.12
N LYS A 124 -2.74 2.49 -12.93
CA LYS A 124 -2.59 1.03 -13.00
C LYS A 124 -1.52 0.60 -12.01
N ALA A 125 -1.75 -0.53 -11.36
CA ALA A 125 -0.87 -1.02 -10.31
C ALA A 125 -0.66 -2.52 -10.42
N ALA A 126 0.39 -2.99 -9.76
CA ALA A 126 0.67 -4.42 -9.64
C ALA A 126 1.31 -4.68 -8.28
N GLN A 127 0.95 -5.80 -7.66
CA GLN A 127 1.68 -6.31 -6.52
C GLN A 127 2.66 -7.36 -7.02
N VAL A 128 3.93 -7.21 -6.67
CA VAL A 128 5.00 -8.06 -7.19
C VAL A 128 5.79 -8.65 -6.03
N ILE A 129 6.46 -9.79 -6.27
CA ILE A 129 7.35 -10.39 -5.28
C ILE A 129 8.77 -10.05 -5.69
N VAL A 130 9.50 -9.39 -4.76
CA VAL A 130 10.90 -9.00 -4.98
C VAL A 130 11.83 -9.98 -4.27
N ASN A 131 13.14 -9.72 -4.30
CA ASN A 131 14.17 -10.63 -3.80
C ASN A 131 13.87 -11.15 -2.39
N THR A 132 13.48 -12.41 -2.29
CA THR A 132 13.09 -13.08 -1.04
C THR A 132 14.27 -13.30 -0.09
N ASP A 133 15.50 -13.25 -0.58
CA ASP A 133 16.70 -13.42 0.25
C ASP A 133 17.07 -12.13 1.00
N ILE A 134 16.62 -10.97 0.51
CA ILE A 134 16.97 -9.66 1.08
C ILE A 134 15.82 -9.06 1.87
N TYR A 135 14.58 -9.15 1.34
CA TYR A 135 13.44 -8.45 1.91
C TYR A 135 12.50 -9.41 2.64
N PRO A 136 12.28 -9.20 3.95
CA PRO A 136 11.43 -10.09 4.73
C PRO A 136 9.94 -9.83 4.51
N ILE A 137 9.13 -10.86 4.72
CA ILE A 137 7.67 -10.74 4.74
C ILE A 137 7.21 -9.98 5.98
N LYS A 138 7.95 -10.12 7.10
CA LYS A 138 7.66 -9.42 8.35
C LYS A 138 8.85 -8.57 8.77
N PHE A 139 8.80 -7.30 8.43
CA PHE A 139 9.76 -6.31 8.91
C PHE A 139 9.11 -5.54 10.03
N TYR A 140 9.58 -5.71 11.28
CA TYR A 140 8.96 -5.12 12.45
C TYR A 140 9.20 -3.62 12.53
N ILE A 141 8.14 -2.84 12.73
CA ILE A 141 8.18 -1.39 12.57
C ILE A 141 7.77 -0.61 13.82
N TYR A 142 7.27 -1.28 14.87
CA TYR A 142 6.75 -0.57 16.05
C TYR A 142 7.77 0.40 16.65
N ASP A 143 8.99 -0.06 16.93
CA ASP A 143 10.03 0.77 17.52
C ASP A 143 10.44 1.93 16.61
N ILE A 144 10.44 1.69 15.30
CA ILE A 144 10.77 2.71 14.30
C ILE A 144 9.71 3.81 14.31
N LEU A 145 8.43 3.43 14.32
CA LEU A 145 7.34 4.39 14.35
C LEU A 145 7.31 5.20 15.65
N GLN A 146 7.67 4.59 16.78
CA GLN A 146 7.75 5.30 18.05
C GLN A 146 8.86 6.36 18.03
N ARG A 147 9.99 6.05 17.42
CA ARG A 147 11.10 7.02 17.26
C ARG A 147 10.69 8.20 16.38
N ILE A 148 10.02 7.93 15.26
CA ILE A 148 9.54 8.96 14.35
C ILE A 148 8.56 9.89 15.07
N LYS A 149 7.65 9.32 15.86
CA LYS A 149 6.68 10.09 16.63
C LYS A 149 7.34 11.01 17.65
N LYS A 150 8.38 10.52 18.36
CA LYS A 150 9.13 11.33 19.32
C LYS A 150 9.88 12.47 18.65
N GLU A 151 10.49 12.22 17.50
CA GLU A 151 11.22 13.25 16.77
C GLU A 151 10.30 14.32 16.22
N GLY A 152 9.03 13.98 15.95
CA GLY A 152 8.02 14.91 15.48
C GLY A 152 7.37 15.77 16.56
N GLU A 153 7.66 15.46 17.82
CA GLU A 153 7.20 16.26 18.96
C GLU A 153 8.20 17.37 19.27
#